data_9c509d8a1d05cfce92df91aeae5f58a5
#
_entry.id   9c509d8a1d05cfce92df91aeae5f58a5
#
_cell.length_a   1.000
_cell.length_b   1.000
_cell.length_c   1.000
_cell.angle_alpha   90.00
_cell.angle_beta   90.00
_cell.angle_gamma   90.00
#
_symmetry.space_group_name_H-M   'P 1'
#
loop_
_entity.id
_entity.type
_entity.pdbx_description
1 polymer ?
#
loop_
_entity_poly.entity_id
_entity_poly.type
_entity_poly.pdbx_seq_one_letter_code
_entity_poly.pdbx_strand_id
1 'polypeptide(L)'
;MLAVFTSLCALFYPFCTLKYTVAIPLHPNEKIGINSLAACLLILVVNTVVIGIALVLFHSRILSLFSSENIDAFWYFIPLAFFFYGISEVLSYYSTRYRDFSTIAKVTVAQKAIGALIKIVLGLLRFNVIGLLIGNIMAESGGLTLYIRTYWKRLKDSARHVTPGKIRLVLKRYIDFPLYRLPSQILQNASGSILMLYFAWHFGTGTTGRISLAMAMLSAPVSFACTSVGKAFYGEIASLGRKNSKEISVLTVRIMVRLFVISILPFTLIICFGPWIFRTFFGAEWTQSGTFARYLCFYLIFRFVYSPISDGIFNVFKQQKLVFWLEVSRVMIVASSLLLSCFRNFSVINTIVTYSLALTVQYILSIILVFYILKKRYE
;
A
#
# COMPACT_ATOMS: atom_id res chain seq x y z
N MET A 1 3.94 4.18 -21.57
CA MET A 1 3.40 5.42 -20.99
C MET A 1 2.58 5.21 -19.73
N LEU A 2 1.42 4.52 -19.74
CA LEU A 2 0.59 4.34 -18.54
C LEU A 2 1.37 3.72 -17.35
N ALA A 3 2.18 2.70 -17.59
CA ALA A 3 2.99 2.07 -16.55
C ALA A 3 3.98 3.04 -15.90
N VAL A 4 4.64 3.90 -16.68
CA VAL A 4 5.55 4.92 -16.17
C VAL A 4 4.80 5.98 -15.38
N PHE A 5 3.64 6.46 -15.89
CA PHE A 5 2.79 7.39 -15.16
C PHE A 5 2.34 6.82 -13.80
N THR A 6 1.84 5.60 -13.78
CA THR A 6 1.40 4.95 -12.52
C THR A 6 2.56 4.71 -11.56
N SER A 7 3.76 4.40 -12.07
CA SER A 7 4.96 4.25 -11.24
C SER A 7 5.42 5.57 -10.63
N LEU A 8 5.39 6.66 -11.40
CA LEU A 8 5.66 8.01 -10.90
C LEU A 8 4.66 8.43 -9.83
N CYS A 9 3.36 8.24 -10.10
CA CYS A 9 2.32 8.50 -9.11
C CYS A 9 2.55 7.69 -7.82
N ALA A 10 2.86 6.39 -7.93
CA ALA A 10 3.12 5.51 -6.79
C ALA A 10 4.34 5.96 -5.96
N LEU A 11 5.35 6.57 -6.60
CA LEU A 11 6.50 7.15 -5.93
C LEU A 11 6.11 8.36 -5.05
N PHE A 12 5.20 9.20 -5.55
CA PHE A 12 4.77 10.42 -4.85
C PHE A 12 3.66 10.16 -3.82
N TYR A 13 2.78 9.19 -3.99
CA TYR A 13 1.64 8.92 -3.11
C TYR A 13 1.97 8.84 -1.60
N PRO A 14 3.10 8.24 -1.14
CA PRO A 14 3.44 8.24 0.28
C PRO A 14 3.57 9.64 0.88
N PHE A 15 3.89 10.64 0.08
CA PHE A 15 4.09 12.03 0.51
C PHE A 15 2.78 12.84 0.60
N CYS A 16 1.64 12.34 0.11
CA CYS A 16 0.38 13.08 0.06
C CYS A 16 0.07 13.79 1.39
N THR A 17 0.12 13.06 2.48
CA THR A 17 -0.22 13.56 3.82
C THR A 17 0.89 13.32 4.82
N LEU A 18 2.11 12.96 4.35
CA LEU A 18 3.23 12.55 5.20
C LEU A 18 2.82 11.47 6.23
N LYS A 19 1.83 10.63 5.86
CA LYS A 19 1.24 9.57 6.68
C LYS A 19 0.50 10.03 7.94
N TYR A 20 0.20 11.31 8.09
CA TYR A 20 -0.65 11.79 9.19
C TYR A 20 -2.09 11.26 9.12
N THR A 21 -2.59 10.85 7.94
CA THR A 21 -3.90 10.20 7.77
C THR A 21 -4.09 9.02 8.70
N VAL A 22 -3.03 8.26 8.96
CA VAL A 22 -3.05 7.10 9.86
C VAL A 22 -3.42 7.48 11.30
N ALA A 23 -3.20 8.72 11.72
CA ALA A 23 -3.55 9.19 13.06
C ALA A 23 -5.05 9.48 13.23
N ILE A 24 -5.81 9.70 12.15
CA ILE A 24 -7.23 10.09 12.20
C ILE A 24 -8.09 9.14 13.04
N PRO A 25 -8.01 7.81 12.90
CA PRO A 25 -8.80 6.87 13.70
C PRO A 25 -8.39 6.79 15.18
N LEU A 26 -7.17 7.24 15.53
CA LEU A 26 -6.63 7.13 16.90
C LEU A 26 -7.20 8.16 17.89
N HIS A 27 -7.99 9.12 17.42
CA HIS A 27 -8.54 10.17 18.29
C HIS A 27 -9.92 9.78 18.82
N PRO A 28 -10.11 9.67 20.14
CA PRO A 28 -11.43 9.43 20.71
C PRO A 28 -12.35 10.65 20.59
N ASN A 29 -11.77 11.87 20.65
CA ASN A 29 -12.54 13.12 20.62
C ASN A 29 -12.76 13.62 19.19
N GLU A 30 -14.00 13.94 18.84
CA GLU A 30 -14.39 14.42 17.51
C GLU A 30 -13.71 15.76 17.15
N LYS A 31 -13.60 16.67 18.14
CA LYS A 31 -12.94 17.97 17.95
C LYS A 31 -11.46 17.84 17.57
N ILE A 32 -10.77 16.82 18.07
CA ILE A 32 -9.37 16.55 17.69
C ILE A 32 -9.32 15.81 16.35
N GLY A 33 -10.25 14.88 16.11
CA GLY A 33 -10.34 14.14 14.85
C GLY A 33 -10.55 15.05 13.63
N ILE A 34 -11.42 16.07 13.74
CA ILE A 34 -11.62 17.02 12.63
C ILE A 34 -10.38 17.91 12.40
N ASN A 35 -9.63 18.26 13.46
CA ASN A 35 -8.39 18.99 13.33
C ASN A 35 -7.29 18.12 12.67
N SER A 36 -7.28 16.80 12.92
CA SER A 36 -6.39 15.88 12.23
C SER A 36 -6.72 15.77 10.74
N LEU A 37 -8.02 15.71 10.40
CA LEU A 37 -8.45 15.75 9.00
C LEU A 37 -8.05 17.04 8.32
N ALA A 38 -8.29 18.19 8.95
CA ALA A 38 -7.91 19.51 8.44
C ALA A 38 -6.38 19.61 8.25
N ALA A 39 -5.59 19.10 9.20
CA ALA A 39 -4.12 19.03 9.07
C ALA A 39 -3.69 18.20 7.85
N CYS A 40 -4.30 17.04 7.63
CA CYS A 40 -4.01 16.18 6.48
C CYS A 40 -4.36 16.87 5.15
N LEU A 41 -5.52 17.54 5.07
CA LEU A 41 -5.92 18.28 3.87
C LEU A 41 -5.00 19.47 3.60
N LEU A 42 -4.57 20.19 4.62
CA LEU A 42 -3.63 21.29 4.48
C LEU A 42 -2.26 20.78 3.96
N ILE A 43 -1.73 19.71 4.54
CA ILE A 43 -0.48 19.09 4.07
C ILE A 43 -0.64 18.61 2.63
N LEU A 44 -1.77 17.99 2.28
CA LEU A 44 -2.04 17.54 0.93
C LEU A 44 -2.01 18.69 -0.08
N VAL A 45 -2.68 19.81 0.22
CA VAL A 45 -2.68 20.98 -0.66
C VAL A 45 -1.26 21.53 -0.82
N VAL A 46 -0.53 21.72 0.29
CA VAL A 46 0.85 22.21 0.25
C VAL A 46 1.74 21.27 -0.56
N ASN A 47 1.69 19.97 -0.33
CA ASN A 47 2.52 19.01 -1.05
C ASN A 47 2.13 18.90 -2.53
N THR A 48 0.84 19.03 -2.86
CA THR A 48 0.39 19.10 -4.27
C THR A 48 0.99 20.30 -4.98
N VAL A 49 0.96 21.47 -4.34
CA VAL A 49 1.56 22.69 -4.89
C VAL A 49 3.08 22.54 -5.04
N VAL A 50 3.76 22.01 -4.01
CA VAL A 50 5.22 21.78 -4.05
C VAL A 50 5.60 20.81 -5.18
N ILE A 51 4.88 19.69 -5.34
CA ILE A 51 5.12 18.74 -6.43
C ILE A 51 4.79 19.40 -7.77
N GLY A 52 3.70 20.18 -7.87
CA GLY A 52 3.36 20.93 -9.07
C GLY A 52 4.46 21.88 -9.49
N ILE A 53 4.97 22.69 -8.56
CA ILE A 53 6.10 23.61 -8.81
C ILE A 53 7.37 22.84 -9.21
N ALA A 54 7.70 21.76 -8.49
CA ALA A 54 8.85 20.94 -8.83
C ALA A 54 8.76 20.35 -10.24
N LEU A 55 7.58 19.91 -10.66
CA LEU A 55 7.36 19.39 -12.00
C LEU A 55 7.38 20.52 -13.05
N VAL A 56 6.85 21.70 -12.77
CA VAL A 56 6.97 22.86 -13.69
C VAL A 56 8.44 23.20 -13.94
N LEU A 57 9.27 23.18 -12.91
CA LEU A 57 10.69 23.58 -13.01
C LEU A 57 11.60 22.46 -13.54
N PHE A 58 11.30 21.20 -13.24
CA PHE A 58 12.22 20.08 -13.44
C PHE A 58 11.61 18.88 -14.20
N HIS A 59 10.42 19.04 -14.85
CA HIS A 59 9.74 17.89 -15.49
C HIS A 59 10.63 17.14 -16.47
N SER A 60 11.35 17.85 -17.35
CA SER A 60 12.25 17.23 -18.34
C SER A 60 13.37 16.42 -17.70
N ARG A 61 13.98 16.92 -16.60
CA ARG A 61 15.02 16.17 -15.87
C ARG A 61 14.45 14.97 -15.10
N ILE A 62 13.29 15.14 -14.47
CA ILE A 62 12.63 14.06 -13.72
C ILE A 62 12.18 12.95 -14.69
N LEU A 63 11.60 13.31 -15.83
CA LEU A 63 11.07 12.36 -16.80
C LEU A 63 12.19 11.65 -17.60
N SER A 64 13.31 12.33 -17.86
CA SER A 64 14.47 11.72 -18.52
C SER A 64 15.10 10.60 -17.69
N LEU A 65 15.08 10.69 -16.35
CA LEU A 65 15.52 9.61 -15.45
C LEU A 65 14.73 8.31 -15.65
N PHE A 66 13.51 8.40 -16.15
CA PHE A 66 12.63 7.25 -16.40
C PHE A 66 12.54 6.88 -17.89
N SER A 67 13.44 7.39 -18.74
CA SER A 67 13.49 7.12 -20.19
C SER A 67 12.14 7.31 -20.89
N SER A 68 11.38 8.36 -20.52
CA SER A 68 9.99 8.53 -20.94
C SER A 68 9.70 9.91 -21.52
N GLU A 69 10.46 10.30 -22.56
CA GLU A 69 10.25 11.55 -23.31
C GLU A 69 8.79 11.73 -23.79
N ASN A 70 8.10 10.64 -24.05
CA ASN A 70 6.70 10.64 -24.48
C ASN A 70 5.68 11.07 -23.40
N ILE A 71 6.06 11.17 -22.11
CA ILE A 71 5.18 11.62 -21.03
C ILE A 71 5.36 13.11 -20.76
N ASP A 72 6.34 13.73 -21.36
CA ASP A 72 6.68 15.15 -21.15
C ASP A 72 5.49 16.07 -21.43
N ALA A 73 4.63 15.73 -22.39
CA ALA A 73 3.41 16.47 -22.67
C ALA A 73 2.30 16.32 -21.60
N PHE A 74 2.43 15.39 -20.65
CA PHE A 74 1.35 15.00 -19.73
C PHE A 74 1.73 15.08 -18.24
N TRP A 75 2.83 15.73 -17.91
CA TRP A 75 3.31 15.85 -16.53
C TRP A 75 2.28 16.46 -15.57
N TYR A 76 1.42 17.37 -16.04
CA TYR A 76 0.40 18.05 -15.24
C TYR A 76 -0.70 17.12 -14.71
N PHE A 77 -0.85 15.92 -15.27
CA PHE A 77 -1.74 14.90 -14.72
C PHE A 77 -1.21 14.30 -13.40
N ILE A 78 0.10 14.35 -13.13
CA ILE A 78 0.70 13.78 -11.93
C ILE A 78 0.23 14.50 -10.66
N PRO A 79 0.32 15.85 -10.53
CA PRO A 79 -0.21 16.56 -9.37
C PRO A 79 -1.71 16.37 -9.18
N LEU A 80 -2.45 16.27 -10.28
CA LEU A 80 -3.90 16.06 -10.24
C LEU A 80 -4.25 14.67 -9.68
N ALA A 81 -3.58 13.63 -10.17
CA ALA A 81 -3.72 12.27 -9.66
C ALA A 81 -3.33 12.17 -8.17
N PHE A 82 -2.22 12.81 -7.79
CA PHE A 82 -1.74 12.90 -6.42
C PHE A 82 -2.77 13.54 -5.48
N PHE A 83 -3.38 14.64 -5.90
CA PHE A 83 -4.39 15.34 -5.12
C PHE A 83 -5.64 14.49 -4.89
N PHE A 84 -6.19 13.88 -5.95
CA PHE A 84 -7.38 13.05 -5.83
C PHE A 84 -7.12 11.78 -5.02
N TYR A 85 -5.98 11.14 -5.20
CA TYR A 85 -5.56 10.01 -4.37
C TYR A 85 -5.49 10.43 -2.89
N GLY A 86 -4.84 11.57 -2.59
CA GLY A 86 -4.70 12.07 -1.23
C GLY A 86 -6.03 12.37 -0.55
N ILE A 87 -6.99 13.02 -1.25
CA ILE A 87 -8.34 13.24 -0.71
C ILE A 87 -9.02 11.89 -0.42
N SER A 88 -8.94 10.93 -1.36
CA SER A 88 -9.53 9.61 -1.18
C SER A 88 -8.93 8.88 0.03
N GLU A 89 -7.60 8.94 0.22
CA GLU A 89 -6.92 8.37 1.37
C GLU A 89 -7.40 9.03 2.68
N VAL A 90 -7.45 10.36 2.76
CA VAL A 90 -7.91 11.12 3.93
C VAL A 90 -9.34 10.73 4.32
N LEU A 91 -10.27 10.74 3.36
CA LEU A 91 -11.67 10.40 3.61
C LEU A 91 -11.86 8.91 3.94
N SER A 92 -11.05 8.03 3.38
CA SER A 92 -11.05 6.61 3.73
C SER A 92 -10.64 6.38 5.19
N TYR A 93 -9.59 7.05 5.69
CA TYR A 93 -9.21 6.98 7.11
C TYR A 93 -10.24 7.66 8.02
N TYR A 94 -10.91 8.71 7.54
CA TYR A 94 -12.03 9.33 8.27
C TYR A 94 -13.21 8.36 8.39
N SER A 95 -13.57 7.63 7.33
CA SER A 95 -14.57 6.57 7.38
C SER A 95 -14.16 5.41 8.32
N THR A 96 -12.88 5.03 8.30
CA THR A 96 -12.32 4.02 9.22
C THR A 96 -12.52 4.41 10.67
N ARG A 97 -12.39 5.70 11.01
CA ARG A 97 -12.66 6.23 12.34
C ARG A 97 -14.08 5.93 12.81
N TYR A 98 -15.07 6.02 11.90
CA TYR A 98 -16.48 5.73 12.19
C TYR A 98 -16.86 4.26 11.97
N ARG A 99 -15.91 3.39 11.65
CA ARG A 99 -16.12 1.97 11.29
C ARG A 99 -17.11 1.79 10.13
N ASP A 100 -17.22 2.79 9.27
CA ASP A 100 -18.11 2.75 8.11
C ASP A 100 -17.42 2.06 6.93
N PHE A 101 -17.22 0.76 7.10
CA PHE A 101 -16.56 -0.08 6.07
C PHE A 101 -17.44 -0.29 4.84
N SER A 102 -18.76 -0.14 4.99
CA SER A 102 -19.71 -0.19 3.88
C SER A 102 -19.44 0.93 2.88
N THR A 103 -19.30 2.17 3.37
CA THR A 103 -18.97 3.32 2.51
C THR A 103 -17.59 3.15 1.86
N ILE A 104 -16.59 2.65 2.60
CA ILE A 104 -15.25 2.37 2.04
C ILE A 104 -15.35 1.35 0.90
N ALA A 105 -16.09 0.25 1.09
CA ALA A 105 -16.27 -0.77 0.07
C ALA A 105 -16.99 -0.23 -1.18
N LYS A 106 -18.10 0.50 -1.00
CA LYS A 106 -18.85 1.12 -2.11
C LYS A 106 -17.98 2.09 -2.90
N VAL A 107 -17.21 2.94 -2.22
CA VAL A 107 -16.29 3.88 -2.88
C VAL A 107 -15.21 3.12 -3.64
N THR A 108 -14.60 2.09 -3.05
CA THR A 108 -13.55 1.31 -3.71
C THR A 108 -14.08 0.63 -4.98
N VAL A 109 -15.28 0.06 -4.93
CA VAL A 109 -15.94 -0.54 -6.11
C VAL A 109 -16.23 0.53 -7.16
N ALA A 110 -16.83 1.67 -6.76
CA ALA A 110 -17.13 2.77 -7.66
C ALA A 110 -15.87 3.32 -8.35
N GLN A 111 -14.77 3.50 -7.61
CA GLN A 111 -13.47 3.92 -8.15
C GLN A 111 -12.97 2.98 -9.25
N LYS A 112 -12.98 1.67 -9.01
CA LYS A 112 -12.52 0.68 -9.99
C LYS A 112 -13.46 0.60 -11.19
N ALA A 113 -14.78 0.61 -10.95
CA ALA A 113 -15.78 0.56 -12.01
C ALA A 113 -15.75 1.81 -12.90
N ILE A 114 -15.76 3.00 -12.31
CA ILE A 114 -15.71 4.28 -13.06
C ILE A 114 -14.40 4.39 -13.85
N GLY A 115 -13.27 4.07 -13.21
CA GLY A 115 -11.97 4.10 -13.88
C GLY A 115 -11.89 3.13 -15.07
N ALA A 116 -12.40 1.90 -14.92
CA ALA A 116 -12.46 0.92 -16.01
C ALA A 116 -13.39 1.40 -17.15
N LEU A 117 -14.59 1.86 -16.79
CA LEU A 117 -15.59 2.32 -17.78
C LEU A 117 -15.04 3.50 -18.59
N ILE A 118 -14.42 4.48 -17.94
CA ILE A 118 -13.84 5.64 -18.63
C ILE A 118 -12.68 5.23 -19.54
N LYS A 119 -11.81 4.28 -19.10
CA LYS A 119 -10.73 3.77 -19.96
C LYS A 119 -11.28 3.08 -21.21
N ILE A 120 -12.36 2.31 -21.07
CA ILE A 120 -13.01 1.62 -22.20
C ILE A 120 -13.65 2.64 -23.13
N VAL A 121 -14.46 3.57 -22.62
CA VAL A 121 -15.17 4.58 -23.43
C VAL A 121 -14.17 5.47 -24.19
N LEU A 122 -13.16 6.01 -23.49
CA LEU A 122 -12.16 6.87 -24.13
C LEU A 122 -11.24 6.08 -25.07
N GLY A 123 -11.01 4.79 -24.79
CA GLY A 123 -10.32 3.88 -25.71
C GLY A 123 -11.07 3.69 -27.01
N LEU A 124 -12.39 3.43 -26.95
CA LEU A 124 -13.26 3.32 -28.11
C LEU A 124 -13.34 4.62 -28.91
N LEU A 125 -13.32 5.78 -28.23
CA LEU A 125 -13.27 7.10 -28.85
C LEU A 125 -11.88 7.49 -29.38
N ARG A 126 -10.90 6.56 -29.35
CA ARG A 126 -9.52 6.72 -29.85
C ARG A 126 -8.72 7.85 -29.16
N PHE A 127 -9.03 8.17 -27.90
CA PHE A 127 -8.23 9.13 -27.11
C PHE A 127 -6.85 8.61 -26.70
N ASN A 128 -6.47 7.41 -27.18
CA ASN A 128 -5.14 6.81 -26.98
C ASN A 128 -4.65 6.92 -25.52
N VAL A 129 -3.46 7.50 -25.31
CA VAL A 129 -2.81 7.64 -24.01
C VAL A 129 -3.60 8.54 -23.05
N ILE A 130 -4.15 9.64 -23.55
CA ILE A 130 -4.92 10.60 -22.73
C ILE A 130 -6.11 9.91 -22.06
N GLY A 131 -6.83 9.07 -22.80
CA GLY A 131 -7.95 8.30 -22.25
C GLY A 131 -7.55 7.39 -21.10
N LEU A 132 -6.38 6.76 -21.20
CA LEU A 132 -5.84 5.91 -20.13
C LEU A 132 -5.43 6.72 -18.89
N LEU A 133 -4.83 7.90 -19.07
CA LEU A 133 -4.43 8.79 -17.97
C LEU A 133 -5.66 9.35 -17.24
N ILE A 134 -6.65 9.89 -17.99
CA ILE A 134 -7.91 10.36 -17.41
C ILE A 134 -8.63 9.24 -16.68
N GLY A 135 -8.73 8.05 -17.28
CA GLY A 135 -9.34 6.91 -16.63
C GLY A 135 -8.63 6.49 -15.35
N ASN A 136 -7.30 6.67 -15.26
CA ASN A 136 -6.57 6.41 -14.03
C ASN A 136 -6.86 7.45 -12.93
N ILE A 137 -6.94 8.74 -13.29
CA ILE A 137 -7.33 9.80 -12.35
C ILE A 137 -8.77 9.59 -11.87
N MET A 138 -9.67 9.22 -12.76
CA MET A 138 -11.05 8.90 -12.40
C MET A 138 -11.15 7.64 -11.52
N ALA A 139 -10.23 6.68 -11.67
CA ALA A 139 -10.13 5.55 -10.76
C ALA A 139 -9.72 5.97 -9.33
N GLU A 140 -9.02 7.09 -9.16
CA GLU A 140 -8.69 7.62 -7.83
C GLU A 140 -9.76 8.59 -7.29
N SER A 141 -10.43 9.36 -8.15
CA SER A 141 -11.45 10.33 -7.78
C SER A 141 -12.87 9.79 -7.79
N GLY A 142 -13.13 8.71 -8.53
CA GLY A 142 -14.45 8.08 -8.61
C GLY A 142 -14.94 7.67 -7.22
N GLY A 143 -16.19 8.04 -6.89
CA GLY A 143 -16.76 7.73 -5.58
C GLY A 143 -16.41 8.71 -4.45
N LEU A 144 -15.57 9.73 -4.65
CA LEU A 144 -15.36 10.81 -3.67
C LEU A 144 -16.66 11.51 -3.29
N THR A 145 -17.57 11.64 -4.25
CA THR A 145 -18.93 12.16 -4.03
C THR A 145 -19.71 11.38 -2.99
N LEU A 146 -19.53 10.05 -2.91
CA LEU A 146 -20.13 9.21 -1.88
C LEU A 146 -19.60 9.56 -0.49
N TYR A 147 -18.29 9.71 -0.33
CA TYR A 147 -17.71 10.16 0.95
C TYR A 147 -18.24 11.53 1.34
N ILE A 148 -18.19 12.51 0.43
CA ILE A 148 -18.65 13.87 0.68
C ILE A 148 -20.12 13.85 1.09
N ARG A 149 -20.99 13.19 0.34
CA ARG A 149 -22.43 13.09 0.66
C ARG A 149 -22.68 12.46 2.02
N THR A 150 -21.96 11.38 2.36
CA THR A 150 -22.14 10.68 3.63
C THR A 150 -21.70 11.53 4.82
N TYR A 151 -20.60 12.26 4.69
CA TYR A 151 -19.99 12.99 5.80
C TYR A 151 -20.23 14.50 5.77
N TRP A 152 -20.90 15.05 4.75
CA TRP A 152 -21.09 16.49 4.56
C TRP A 152 -21.61 17.22 5.79
N LYS A 153 -22.71 16.72 6.37
CA LYS A 153 -23.31 17.33 7.55
C LYS A 153 -22.33 17.36 8.73
N ARG A 154 -21.69 16.24 9.00
CA ARG A 154 -20.68 16.14 10.10
C ARG A 154 -19.48 17.04 9.85
N LEU A 155 -18.96 17.07 8.64
CA LEU A 155 -17.83 17.94 8.27
C LEU A 155 -18.21 19.41 8.47
N LYS A 156 -19.38 19.83 8.02
CA LYS A 156 -19.89 21.20 8.17
C LYS A 156 -20.06 21.56 9.64
N ASP A 157 -20.69 20.71 10.43
CA ASP A 157 -20.95 20.96 11.86
C ASP A 157 -19.65 20.99 12.67
N SER A 158 -18.68 20.14 12.32
CA SER A 158 -17.41 20.05 13.01
C SER A 158 -16.38 21.08 12.55
N ALA A 159 -16.54 21.68 11.36
CA ALA A 159 -15.60 22.66 10.79
C ALA A 159 -15.36 23.85 11.72
N ARG A 160 -16.37 24.30 12.45
CA ARG A 160 -16.28 25.38 13.46
C ARG A 160 -15.29 25.09 14.61
N HIS A 161 -14.91 23.84 14.80
CA HIS A 161 -13.97 23.44 15.84
C HIS A 161 -12.52 23.36 15.35
N VAL A 162 -12.30 23.63 14.06
CA VAL A 162 -10.95 23.66 13.49
C VAL A 162 -10.23 24.92 13.94
N THR A 163 -9.10 24.75 14.60
CA THR A 163 -8.29 25.86 15.11
C THR A 163 -6.81 25.60 14.82
N PRO A 164 -6.02 26.65 14.43
CA PRO A 164 -4.58 26.48 14.14
C PRO A 164 -3.79 25.87 15.29
N GLY A 165 -4.16 26.23 16.55
CA GLY A 165 -3.51 25.68 17.76
C GLY A 165 -3.71 24.17 17.90
N LYS A 166 -4.91 23.66 17.61
CA LYS A 166 -5.19 22.20 17.65
C LYS A 166 -4.53 21.46 16.48
N ILE A 167 -4.48 22.08 15.28
CA ILE A 167 -3.74 21.52 14.15
C ILE A 167 -2.27 21.34 14.54
N ARG A 168 -1.63 22.41 15.06
CA ARG A 168 -0.23 22.35 15.51
C ARG A 168 -0.01 21.28 16.60
N LEU A 169 -0.95 21.15 17.53
CA LEU A 169 -0.89 20.14 18.58
C LEU A 169 -0.92 18.72 17.99
N VAL A 170 -1.82 18.47 17.02
CA VAL A 170 -1.91 17.17 16.32
C VAL A 170 -0.61 16.86 15.57
N LEU A 171 -0.10 17.81 14.79
CA LEU A 171 1.14 17.63 14.04
C LEU A 171 2.31 17.30 14.98
N LYS A 172 2.45 18.02 16.10
CA LYS A 172 3.50 17.76 17.10
C LYS A 172 3.32 16.42 17.79
N ARG A 173 2.07 16.04 18.15
CA ARG A 173 1.76 14.79 18.86
C ARG A 173 2.04 13.54 18.04
N TYR A 174 1.92 13.64 16.71
CA TYR A 174 2.04 12.53 15.77
C TYR A 174 3.21 12.69 14.80
N ILE A 175 4.24 13.42 15.21
CA ILE A 175 5.47 13.63 14.41
C ILE A 175 6.19 12.32 14.06
N ASP A 176 5.97 11.26 14.83
CA ASP A 176 6.55 9.94 14.55
C ASP A 176 6.07 9.33 13.22
N PHE A 177 4.90 9.75 12.69
CA PHE A 177 4.41 9.24 11.42
C PHE A 177 5.25 9.73 10.23
N PRO A 178 5.49 11.03 10.02
CA PRO A 178 6.39 11.46 8.97
C PRO A 178 7.84 11.01 9.19
N LEU A 179 8.31 10.94 10.44
CA LEU A 179 9.71 10.59 10.72
C LEU A 179 10.03 9.12 10.55
N TYR A 180 9.11 8.22 10.86
CA TYR A 180 9.37 6.77 10.83
C TYR A 180 8.45 6.03 9.86
N ARG A 181 7.16 6.37 9.80
CA ARG A 181 6.21 5.63 8.96
C ARG A 181 6.38 5.93 7.48
N LEU A 182 6.66 7.19 7.11
CA LEU A 182 6.91 7.57 5.73
C LEU A 182 8.19 6.90 5.19
N PRO A 183 9.36 6.98 5.85
CA PRO A 183 10.55 6.23 5.41
C PRO A 183 10.32 4.73 5.38
N SER A 184 9.57 4.15 6.33
CA SER A 184 9.21 2.73 6.31
C SER A 184 8.47 2.34 5.04
N GLN A 185 7.53 3.17 4.58
CA GLN A 185 6.78 2.93 3.35
C GLN A 185 7.71 2.98 2.11
N ILE A 186 8.65 3.91 2.10
CA ILE A 186 9.64 4.03 1.02
C ILE A 186 10.53 2.78 1.00
N LEU A 187 11.05 2.35 2.15
CA LEU A 187 11.87 1.13 2.29
C LEU A 187 11.08 -0.13 1.85
N GLN A 188 9.81 -0.22 2.23
CA GLN A 188 8.95 -1.31 1.81
C GLN A 188 8.81 -1.39 0.28
N ASN A 189 8.57 -0.25 -0.38
CA ASN A 189 8.50 -0.17 -1.83
C ASN A 189 9.85 -0.49 -2.46
N ALA A 190 10.95 0.04 -1.91
CA ALA A 190 12.31 -0.21 -2.38
C ALA A 190 12.68 -1.70 -2.33
N SER A 191 12.29 -2.41 -1.27
CA SER A 191 12.59 -3.86 -1.13
C SER A 191 12.02 -4.70 -2.28
N GLY A 192 10.82 -4.34 -2.77
CA GLY A 192 10.22 -4.97 -3.95
C GLY A 192 10.92 -4.58 -5.26
N SER A 193 11.31 -3.32 -5.39
CA SER A 193 12.00 -2.81 -6.58
C SER A 193 13.41 -3.39 -6.73
N ILE A 194 14.14 -3.56 -5.62
CA ILE A 194 15.50 -4.16 -5.61
C ILE A 194 15.48 -5.56 -6.23
N LEU A 195 14.47 -6.38 -5.90
CA LEU A 195 14.30 -7.70 -6.50
C LEU A 195 14.19 -7.61 -8.02
N MET A 196 13.29 -6.76 -8.51
CA MET A 196 13.04 -6.64 -9.96
C MET A 196 14.23 -6.09 -10.72
N LEU A 197 14.95 -5.12 -10.14
CA LEU A 197 16.18 -4.57 -10.71
C LEU A 197 17.29 -5.62 -10.77
N TYR A 198 17.47 -6.42 -9.72
CA TYR A 198 18.43 -7.51 -9.69
C TYR A 198 18.14 -8.55 -10.80
N PHE A 199 16.87 -8.95 -10.94
CA PHE A 199 16.49 -9.91 -11.98
C PHE A 199 16.67 -9.36 -13.39
N ALA A 200 16.37 -8.08 -13.60
CA ALA A 200 16.58 -7.43 -14.91
C ALA A 200 18.06 -7.36 -15.28
N TRP A 201 18.90 -7.05 -14.29
CA TRP A 201 20.35 -6.95 -14.48
C TRP A 201 21.03 -8.31 -14.67
N HIS A 202 20.68 -9.31 -13.83
CA HIS A 202 21.42 -10.58 -13.79
C HIS A 202 20.83 -11.67 -14.71
N PHE A 203 19.50 -11.72 -14.87
CA PHE A 203 18.80 -12.78 -15.62
C PHE A 203 18.07 -12.26 -16.88
N GLY A 204 18.13 -10.96 -17.14
CA GLY A 204 17.52 -10.32 -18.30
C GLY A 204 16.03 -10.04 -18.20
N THR A 205 15.53 -9.25 -19.16
CA THR A 205 14.16 -8.69 -19.14
C THR A 205 13.06 -9.75 -19.30
N GLY A 206 13.32 -10.82 -20.07
CA GLY A 206 12.35 -11.91 -20.26
C GLY A 206 12.04 -12.66 -18.97
N THR A 207 13.07 -13.01 -18.18
CA THR A 207 12.91 -13.64 -16.86
C THR A 207 12.22 -12.69 -15.88
N THR A 208 12.60 -11.41 -15.91
CA THR A 208 11.97 -10.37 -15.08
C THR A 208 10.49 -10.24 -15.37
N GLY A 209 10.08 -10.27 -16.64
CA GLY A 209 8.67 -10.24 -17.04
C GLY A 209 7.88 -11.40 -16.44
N ARG A 210 8.44 -12.63 -16.49
CA ARG A 210 7.81 -13.82 -15.93
C ARG A 210 7.66 -13.76 -14.41
N ILE A 211 8.64 -13.24 -13.69
CA ILE A 211 8.58 -13.03 -12.24
C ILE A 211 7.57 -11.92 -11.90
N SER A 212 7.57 -10.82 -12.67
CA SER A 212 6.64 -9.72 -12.48
C SER A 212 5.19 -10.18 -12.60
N LEU A 213 4.86 -11.02 -13.58
CA LEU A 213 3.52 -11.61 -13.70
C LEU A 213 3.18 -12.47 -12.47
N ALA A 214 4.10 -13.36 -12.06
CA ALA A 214 3.89 -14.19 -10.86
C ALA A 214 3.62 -13.33 -9.62
N MET A 215 4.45 -12.30 -9.38
CA MET A 215 4.30 -11.38 -8.26
C MET A 215 3.00 -10.58 -8.34
N ALA A 216 2.60 -10.08 -9.50
CA ALA A 216 1.36 -9.32 -9.68
C ALA A 216 0.14 -10.17 -9.33
N MET A 217 0.08 -11.40 -9.83
CA MET A 217 -1.03 -12.32 -9.56
C MET A 217 -1.11 -12.71 -8.08
N LEU A 218 0.02 -13.01 -7.46
CA LEU A 218 0.08 -13.42 -6.06
C LEU A 218 -0.14 -12.27 -5.07
N SER A 219 0.27 -11.04 -5.43
CA SER A 219 0.10 -9.89 -4.54
C SER A 219 -1.31 -9.31 -4.54
N ALA A 220 -2.13 -9.59 -5.56
CA ALA A 220 -3.51 -9.10 -5.64
C ALA A 220 -4.38 -9.53 -4.43
N PRO A 221 -4.46 -10.82 -4.05
CA PRO A 221 -5.23 -11.24 -2.87
C PRO A 221 -4.67 -10.67 -1.57
N VAL A 222 -3.35 -10.53 -1.45
CA VAL A 222 -2.71 -9.90 -0.28
C VAL A 222 -3.13 -8.43 -0.16
N SER A 223 -3.08 -7.68 -1.25
CA SER A 223 -3.49 -6.28 -1.30
C SER A 223 -4.97 -6.10 -0.94
N PHE A 224 -5.82 -7.01 -1.44
CA PHE A 224 -7.24 -7.01 -1.11
C PHE A 224 -7.47 -7.26 0.40
N ALA A 225 -6.78 -8.24 0.98
CA ALA A 225 -6.86 -8.51 2.41
C ALA A 225 -6.37 -7.31 3.25
N CYS A 226 -5.26 -6.66 2.86
CA CYS A 226 -4.76 -5.47 3.53
C CYS A 226 -5.75 -4.30 3.48
N THR A 227 -6.43 -4.08 2.35
CA THR A 227 -7.37 -2.97 2.21
C THR A 227 -8.69 -3.24 2.91
N SER A 228 -9.21 -4.45 2.86
CA SER A 228 -10.53 -4.81 3.41
C SER A 228 -10.42 -5.18 4.89
N VAL A 229 -9.68 -6.25 5.19
CA VAL A 229 -9.54 -6.75 6.57
C VAL A 229 -8.69 -5.79 7.41
N GLY A 230 -7.60 -5.26 6.84
CA GLY A 230 -6.69 -4.36 7.55
C GLY A 230 -7.36 -3.06 8.01
N LYS A 231 -8.15 -2.43 7.17
CA LYS A 231 -8.90 -1.23 7.56
C LYS A 231 -9.98 -1.52 8.59
N ALA A 232 -10.71 -2.64 8.44
CA ALA A 232 -11.72 -3.06 9.41
C ALA A 232 -11.08 -3.36 10.77
N PHE A 233 -10.01 -4.14 10.80
CA PHE A 233 -9.25 -4.43 11.99
C PHE A 233 -8.72 -3.15 12.66
N TYR A 234 -8.10 -2.26 11.88
CA TYR A 234 -7.57 -1.01 12.40
C TYR A 234 -8.66 -0.12 13.01
N GLY A 235 -9.81 0.03 12.36
CA GLY A 235 -10.93 0.79 12.90
C GLY A 235 -11.44 0.22 14.22
N GLU A 236 -11.51 -1.11 14.33
CA GLU A 236 -11.97 -1.79 15.54
C GLU A 236 -10.98 -1.58 16.70
N ILE A 237 -9.70 -1.90 16.52
CA ILE A 237 -8.70 -1.77 17.60
C ILE A 237 -8.40 -0.31 17.98
N ALA A 238 -8.53 0.63 17.03
CA ALA A 238 -8.40 2.06 17.32
C ALA A 238 -9.50 2.55 18.26
N SER A 239 -10.71 2.03 18.11
CA SER A 239 -11.85 2.39 18.97
C SER A 239 -11.78 1.73 20.35
N LEU A 240 -11.27 0.49 20.45
CA LEU A 240 -11.01 -0.18 21.73
C LEU A 240 -9.96 0.59 22.53
N GLY A 241 -8.98 1.19 21.83
CA GLY A 241 -7.90 1.96 22.45
C GLY A 241 -6.89 1.05 23.18
N ARG A 242 -5.77 1.64 23.60
CA ARG A 242 -4.65 0.88 24.20
C ARG A 242 -4.95 0.20 25.52
N LYS A 243 -5.96 0.66 26.24
CA LYS A 243 -6.30 0.11 27.57
C LYS A 243 -6.88 -1.31 27.46
N ASN A 244 -7.50 -1.64 26.34
CA ASN A 244 -8.15 -2.94 26.13
C ASN A 244 -7.22 -3.91 25.37
N SER A 245 -5.95 -4.01 25.79
CA SER A 245 -4.94 -4.85 25.14
C SER A 245 -5.31 -6.33 25.09
N LYS A 246 -6.07 -6.83 26.08
CA LYS A 246 -6.59 -8.22 26.11
C LYS A 246 -7.55 -8.48 24.93
N GLU A 247 -8.53 -7.63 24.75
CA GLU A 247 -9.50 -7.75 23.64
C GLU A 247 -8.83 -7.63 22.29
N ILE A 248 -7.86 -6.69 22.16
CA ILE A 248 -7.06 -6.53 20.95
C ILE A 248 -6.26 -7.80 20.66
N SER A 249 -5.67 -8.44 21.68
CA SER A 249 -4.90 -9.67 21.51
C SER A 249 -5.79 -10.82 21.01
N VAL A 250 -6.95 -11.03 21.64
CA VAL A 250 -7.91 -12.08 21.23
C VAL A 250 -8.39 -11.85 19.80
N LEU A 251 -8.74 -10.60 19.46
CA LEU A 251 -9.17 -10.24 18.11
C LEU A 251 -8.05 -10.48 17.08
N THR A 252 -6.83 -10.10 17.43
CA THR A 252 -5.63 -10.31 16.57
C THR A 252 -5.43 -11.78 16.25
N VAL A 253 -5.39 -12.66 17.28
CA VAL A 253 -5.23 -14.10 17.10
C VAL A 253 -6.35 -14.66 16.24
N ARG A 254 -7.60 -14.30 16.52
CA ARG A 254 -8.76 -14.77 15.76
C ARG A 254 -8.68 -14.43 14.28
N ILE A 255 -8.27 -13.20 13.96
CA ILE A 255 -8.14 -12.77 12.56
C ILE A 255 -6.95 -13.45 11.90
N MET A 256 -5.80 -13.56 12.58
CA MET A 256 -4.62 -14.25 12.05
C MET A 256 -4.92 -15.71 11.72
N VAL A 257 -5.58 -16.44 12.60
CA VAL A 257 -5.98 -17.83 12.36
C VAL A 257 -6.93 -17.93 11.16
N ARG A 258 -7.94 -17.04 11.08
CA ARG A 258 -8.86 -17.03 9.94
C ARG A 258 -8.15 -16.74 8.62
N LEU A 259 -7.26 -15.74 8.60
CA LEU A 259 -6.48 -15.42 7.40
C LEU A 259 -5.56 -16.59 7.02
N PHE A 260 -4.95 -17.24 7.98
CA PHE A 260 -4.11 -18.43 7.73
C PHE A 260 -4.92 -19.55 7.10
N VAL A 261 -6.07 -19.91 7.68
CA VAL A 261 -6.96 -20.96 7.14
C VAL A 261 -7.44 -20.61 5.72
N ILE A 262 -7.86 -19.36 5.49
CA ILE A 262 -8.30 -18.90 4.16
C ILE A 262 -7.14 -18.96 3.16
N SER A 263 -5.91 -18.70 3.58
CA SER A 263 -4.74 -18.72 2.70
C SER A 263 -4.32 -20.12 2.25
N ILE A 264 -4.59 -21.16 3.05
CA ILE A 264 -4.13 -22.53 2.77
C ILE A 264 -4.61 -22.98 1.38
N LEU A 265 -5.91 -22.90 1.09
CA LEU A 265 -6.47 -23.43 -0.15
C LEU A 265 -5.86 -22.75 -1.40
N PRO A 266 -5.92 -21.41 -1.59
CA PRO A 266 -5.42 -20.78 -2.82
C PRO A 266 -3.89 -20.94 -2.98
N PHE A 267 -3.12 -20.82 -1.90
CA PHE A 267 -1.67 -20.95 -2.01
C PHE A 267 -1.25 -22.41 -2.25
N THR A 268 -1.91 -23.40 -1.63
CA THR A 268 -1.66 -24.82 -1.90
C THR A 268 -1.99 -25.16 -3.36
N LEU A 269 -3.09 -24.65 -3.91
CA LEU A 269 -3.41 -24.84 -5.34
C LEU A 269 -2.30 -24.29 -6.24
N ILE A 270 -1.74 -23.14 -5.93
CA ILE A 270 -0.64 -22.56 -6.71
C ILE A 270 0.66 -23.36 -6.51
N ILE A 271 0.94 -23.83 -5.30
CA ILE A 271 2.12 -24.67 -5.02
C ILE A 271 2.03 -25.98 -5.81
N CYS A 272 0.88 -26.63 -5.87
CA CYS A 272 0.69 -27.90 -6.58
C CYS A 272 0.57 -27.71 -8.09
N PHE A 273 -0.28 -26.79 -8.51
CA PHE A 273 -0.72 -26.65 -9.90
C PHE A 273 -0.28 -25.37 -10.58
N GLY A 274 0.61 -24.57 -9.97
CA GLY A 274 1.05 -23.26 -10.50
C GLY A 274 1.43 -23.26 -11.97
N PRO A 275 2.33 -24.14 -12.47
CA PRO A 275 2.70 -24.18 -13.88
C PRO A 275 1.51 -24.45 -14.80
N TRP A 276 0.61 -25.36 -14.42
CA TRP A 276 -0.59 -25.67 -15.17
C TRP A 276 -1.58 -24.49 -15.19
N ILE A 277 -1.83 -23.85 -14.06
CA ILE A 277 -2.68 -22.67 -13.94
C ILE A 277 -2.18 -21.56 -14.86
N PHE A 278 -0.89 -21.21 -14.75
CA PHE A 278 -0.33 -20.12 -15.57
C PHE A 278 -0.32 -20.45 -17.07
N ARG A 279 -0.05 -21.70 -17.43
CA ARG A 279 -0.14 -22.17 -18.82
C ARG A 279 -1.56 -22.03 -19.38
N THR A 280 -2.56 -22.39 -18.59
CA THR A 280 -3.98 -22.40 -19.03
C THR A 280 -4.54 -20.99 -19.16
N PHE A 281 -4.24 -20.09 -18.22
CA PHE A 281 -4.81 -18.74 -18.21
C PHE A 281 -4.03 -17.72 -19.04
N PHE A 282 -2.70 -17.87 -19.15
CA PHE A 282 -1.83 -16.90 -19.80
C PHE A 282 -1.11 -17.44 -21.04
N GLY A 283 -1.14 -18.75 -21.27
CA GLY A 283 -0.50 -19.41 -22.40
C GLY A 283 0.80 -20.13 -22.04
N ALA A 284 1.31 -20.95 -22.99
CA ALA A 284 2.45 -21.84 -22.77
C ALA A 284 3.74 -21.10 -22.39
N GLU A 285 3.95 -19.89 -22.88
CA GLU A 285 5.13 -19.05 -22.59
C GLU A 285 5.25 -18.65 -21.11
N TRP A 286 4.11 -18.64 -20.37
CA TRP A 286 4.04 -18.24 -18.97
C TRP A 286 4.10 -19.40 -17.98
N THR A 287 4.37 -20.61 -18.46
CA THR A 287 4.48 -21.81 -17.59
C THR A 287 5.57 -21.63 -16.52
N GLN A 288 6.68 -20.98 -16.86
CA GLN A 288 7.75 -20.68 -15.89
C GLN A 288 7.32 -19.68 -14.80
N SER A 289 6.42 -18.75 -15.12
CA SER A 289 5.85 -17.85 -14.10
C SER A 289 5.10 -18.63 -13.03
N GLY A 290 4.40 -19.70 -13.40
CA GLY A 290 3.77 -20.62 -12.47
C GLY A 290 4.77 -21.38 -11.59
N THR A 291 5.92 -21.76 -12.14
CA THR A 291 7.02 -22.35 -11.36
C THR A 291 7.58 -21.33 -10.35
N PHE A 292 7.80 -20.08 -10.76
CA PHE A 292 8.24 -19.02 -9.86
C PHE A 292 7.19 -18.71 -8.77
N ALA A 293 5.92 -18.66 -9.15
CA ALA A 293 4.81 -18.46 -8.22
C ALA A 293 4.78 -19.52 -7.11
N ARG A 294 5.04 -20.79 -7.44
CA ARG A 294 5.12 -21.90 -6.48
C ARG A 294 6.10 -21.59 -5.34
N TYR A 295 7.29 -21.14 -5.66
CA TYR A 295 8.32 -20.84 -4.65
C TYR A 295 8.05 -19.53 -3.90
N LEU A 296 7.44 -18.53 -4.55
CA LEU A 296 7.06 -17.29 -3.91
C LEU A 296 5.92 -17.45 -2.89
N CYS A 297 5.08 -18.46 -3.04
CA CYS A 297 3.97 -18.73 -2.12
C CYS A 297 4.44 -18.95 -0.68
N PHE A 298 5.65 -19.49 -0.45
CA PHE A 298 6.15 -19.78 0.90
C PHE A 298 6.17 -18.53 1.80
N TYR A 299 6.69 -17.39 1.34
CA TYR A 299 6.67 -16.17 2.15
C TYR A 299 5.32 -15.44 2.07
N LEU A 300 4.58 -15.59 0.97
CA LEU A 300 3.32 -14.87 0.76
C LEU A 300 2.21 -15.34 1.69
N ILE A 301 2.21 -16.60 2.12
CA ILE A 301 1.30 -17.12 3.16
C ILE A 301 1.49 -16.30 4.45
N PHE A 302 2.72 -16.15 4.92
CA PHE A 302 3.00 -15.38 6.14
C PHE A 302 2.73 -13.89 5.96
N ARG A 303 3.05 -13.34 4.79
CA ARG A 303 2.72 -11.96 4.44
C ARG A 303 1.21 -11.72 4.45
N PHE A 304 0.42 -12.65 3.91
CA PHE A 304 -1.04 -12.56 3.88
C PHE A 304 -1.65 -12.49 5.28
N VAL A 305 -1.08 -13.22 6.22
CA VAL A 305 -1.50 -13.23 7.64
C VAL A 305 -1.04 -11.96 8.38
N TYR A 306 0.22 -11.57 8.16
CA TYR A 306 0.86 -10.47 8.91
C TYR A 306 0.42 -9.08 8.44
N SER A 307 0.44 -8.83 7.13
CA SER A 307 0.30 -7.47 6.60
C SER A 307 -1.02 -6.77 6.95
N PRO A 308 -2.20 -7.43 6.93
CA PRO A 308 -3.45 -6.76 7.28
C PRO A 308 -3.52 -6.28 8.74
N ILE A 309 -2.75 -6.93 9.62
CA ILE A 309 -2.82 -6.72 11.07
C ILE A 309 -1.75 -5.77 11.57
N SER A 310 -0.55 -5.87 10.99
CA SER A 310 0.64 -5.17 11.45
C SER A 310 0.44 -3.66 11.58
N ASP A 311 -0.11 -3.03 10.55
CA ASP A 311 -0.33 -1.59 10.53
C ASP A 311 -1.24 -1.12 11.67
N GLY A 312 -2.32 -1.84 11.93
CA GLY A 312 -3.24 -1.54 13.02
C GLY A 312 -2.54 -1.59 14.38
N ILE A 313 -1.85 -2.69 14.68
CA ILE A 313 -1.15 -2.90 15.96
C ILE A 313 -0.10 -1.82 16.18
N PHE A 314 0.82 -1.64 15.23
CA PHE A 314 1.90 -0.68 15.40
C PHE A 314 1.39 0.77 15.50
N ASN A 315 0.30 1.11 14.82
CA ASN A 315 -0.30 2.44 14.90
C ASN A 315 -0.98 2.69 16.24
N VAL A 316 -1.80 1.75 16.72
CA VAL A 316 -2.49 1.87 18.02
C VAL A 316 -1.48 1.93 19.16
N PHE A 317 -0.46 1.06 19.16
CA PHE A 317 0.54 1.04 20.21
C PHE A 317 1.70 2.04 20.02
N LYS A 318 1.66 2.91 18.96
CA LYS A 318 2.68 3.92 18.62
C LYS A 318 4.10 3.33 18.51
N GLN A 319 4.24 2.21 17.85
CA GLN A 319 5.53 1.53 17.66
C GLN A 319 6.15 1.86 16.28
N GLN A 320 6.09 3.13 15.87
CA GLN A 320 6.54 3.55 14.53
C GLN A 320 8.05 3.34 14.32
N LYS A 321 8.86 3.57 15.35
CA LYS A 321 10.31 3.28 15.31
C LYS A 321 10.60 1.80 15.01
N LEU A 322 9.79 0.91 15.61
CA LEU A 322 9.95 -0.52 15.41
C LEU A 322 9.61 -0.91 13.96
N VAL A 323 8.54 -0.34 13.40
CA VAL A 323 8.20 -0.56 11.98
C VAL A 323 9.34 -0.13 11.07
N PHE A 324 9.94 1.03 11.34
CA PHE A 324 11.10 1.51 10.57
C PHE A 324 12.26 0.49 10.59
N TRP A 325 12.64 0.00 11.76
CA TRP A 325 13.71 -0.99 11.87
C TRP A 325 13.36 -2.35 11.24
N LEU A 326 12.08 -2.76 11.28
CA LEU A 326 11.62 -3.94 10.57
C LEU A 326 11.75 -3.79 9.04
N GLU A 327 11.46 -2.60 8.49
CA GLU A 327 11.63 -2.39 7.06
C GLU A 327 13.11 -2.25 6.68
N VAL A 328 13.94 -1.65 7.53
CA VAL A 328 15.41 -1.66 7.34
C VAL A 328 15.92 -3.09 7.33
N SER A 329 15.54 -3.93 8.31
CA SER A 329 15.96 -5.35 8.35
C SER A 329 15.47 -6.11 7.12
N ARG A 330 14.26 -5.82 6.61
CA ARG A 330 13.74 -6.40 5.37
C ARG A 330 14.63 -6.08 4.18
N VAL A 331 14.98 -4.80 3.99
CA VAL A 331 15.86 -4.38 2.88
C VAL A 331 17.22 -5.07 3.00
N MET A 332 17.80 -5.14 4.19
CA MET A 332 19.08 -5.82 4.43
C MET A 332 19.00 -7.31 4.12
N ILE A 333 17.95 -8.00 4.55
CA ILE A 333 17.73 -9.43 4.29
C ILE A 333 17.55 -9.68 2.78
N VAL A 334 16.77 -8.86 2.10
CA VAL A 334 16.59 -8.95 0.65
C VAL A 334 17.93 -8.72 -0.05
N ALA A 335 18.64 -7.64 0.27
CA ALA A 335 19.92 -7.34 -0.34
C ALA A 335 20.95 -8.45 -0.10
N SER A 336 21.07 -8.97 1.11
CA SER A 336 21.99 -10.06 1.45
C SER A 336 21.65 -11.38 0.73
N SER A 337 20.37 -11.70 0.57
CA SER A 337 19.93 -12.89 -0.17
C SER A 337 20.26 -12.80 -1.65
N LEU A 338 20.12 -11.62 -2.26
CA LEU A 338 20.47 -11.38 -3.66
C LEU A 338 21.98 -11.31 -3.88
N LEU A 339 22.73 -10.71 -2.96
CA LEU A 339 24.21 -10.73 -2.99
C LEU A 339 24.75 -12.16 -2.88
N LEU A 340 24.20 -12.96 -1.96
CA LEU A 340 24.58 -14.38 -1.85
C LEU A 340 24.29 -15.13 -3.16
N SER A 341 23.15 -14.84 -3.79
CA SER A 341 22.80 -15.43 -5.09
C SER A 341 23.80 -15.03 -6.19
N CYS A 342 24.24 -13.78 -6.19
CA CYS A 342 25.25 -13.27 -7.14
C CYS A 342 26.61 -13.95 -6.91
N PHE A 343 27.11 -13.98 -5.67
CA PHE A 343 28.42 -14.59 -5.34
C PHE A 343 28.47 -16.10 -5.60
N ARG A 344 27.36 -16.80 -5.41
CA ARG A 344 27.27 -18.25 -5.62
C ARG A 344 26.81 -18.63 -7.03
N ASN A 345 26.59 -17.66 -7.92
CA ASN A 345 26.06 -17.86 -9.27
C ASN A 345 24.81 -18.76 -9.28
N PHE A 346 23.85 -18.45 -8.40
CA PHE A 346 22.63 -19.24 -8.30
C PHE A 346 21.79 -19.16 -9.59
N SER A 347 21.12 -20.26 -9.91
CA SER A 347 20.10 -20.26 -10.95
C SER A 347 18.92 -19.38 -10.55
N VAL A 348 18.06 -19.00 -11.52
CA VAL A 348 16.82 -18.23 -11.28
C VAL A 348 16.00 -18.83 -10.17
N ILE A 349 15.80 -20.16 -10.18
CA ILE A 349 14.98 -20.87 -9.18
C ILE A 349 15.64 -20.77 -7.80
N ASN A 350 16.94 -21.04 -7.68
CA ASN A 350 17.65 -20.98 -6.40
C ASN A 350 17.62 -19.57 -5.81
N THR A 351 17.73 -18.55 -6.65
CA THR A 351 17.59 -17.14 -6.22
C THR A 351 16.20 -16.86 -5.66
N ILE A 352 15.14 -17.30 -6.34
CA ILE A 352 13.76 -17.14 -5.85
C ILE A 352 13.55 -17.89 -4.54
N VAL A 353 14.05 -19.10 -4.42
CA VAL A 353 13.97 -19.91 -3.20
C VAL A 353 14.67 -19.23 -2.03
N THR A 354 15.91 -18.78 -2.22
CA THR A 354 16.70 -18.10 -1.18
C THR A 354 15.99 -16.81 -0.74
N TYR A 355 15.53 -16.00 -1.69
CA TYR A 355 14.74 -14.81 -1.41
C TYR A 355 13.46 -15.12 -0.64
N SER A 356 12.71 -16.14 -1.08
CA SER A 356 11.45 -16.53 -0.45
C SER A 356 11.65 -17.05 0.98
N LEU A 357 12.67 -17.88 1.22
CA LEU A 357 13.01 -18.38 2.56
C LEU A 357 13.44 -17.23 3.48
N ALA A 358 14.27 -16.32 2.99
CA ALA A 358 14.74 -15.17 3.76
C ALA A 358 13.56 -14.29 4.21
N LEU A 359 12.61 -14.00 3.32
CA LEU A 359 11.38 -13.27 3.66
C LEU A 359 10.46 -14.07 4.57
N THR A 360 10.36 -15.38 4.41
CA THR A 360 9.57 -16.23 5.32
C THR A 360 10.04 -16.08 6.76
N VAL A 361 11.35 -16.16 6.99
CA VAL A 361 11.96 -15.95 8.32
C VAL A 361 11.63 -14.54 8.83
N GLN A 362 11.78 -13.53 7.98
CA GLN A 362 11.45 -12.13 8.34
C GLN A 362 9.99 -11.97 8.77
N TYR A 363 9.03 -12.54 8.03
CA TYR A 363 7.61 -12.43 8.40
C TYR A 363 7.28 -13.23 9.66
N ILE A 364 7.87 -14.41 9.88
CA ILE A 364 7.70 -15.17 11.11
C ILE A 364 8.21 -14.36 12.31
N LEU A 365 9.41 -13.78 12.23
CA LEU A 365 9.96 -12.92 13.28
C LEU A 365 9.06 -11.70 13.53
N SER A 366 8.50 -11.10 12.47
CA SER A 366 7.58 -9.97 12.58
C SER A 366 6.26 -10.36 13.27
N ILE A 367 5.75 -11.57 13.02
CA ILE A 367 4.57 -12.12 13.72
C ILE A 367 4.88 -12.32 15.21
N ILE A 368 6.02 -12.93 15.54
CA ILE A 368 6.46 -13.12 16.93
C ILE A 368 6.55 -11.77 17.65
N LEU A 369 7.07 -10.75 16.97
CA LEU A 369 7.19 -9.41 17.53
C LEU A 369 5.82 -8.77 17.81
N VAL A 370 4.83 -8.98 16.94
CA VAL A 370 3.45 -8.54 17.21
C VAL A 370 2.91 -9.16 18.49
N PHE A 371 3.10 -10.47 18.67
CA PHE A 371 2.68 -11.15 19.91
C PHE A 371 3.44 -10.67 21.14
N TYR A 372 4.75 -10.40 21.02
CA TYR A 372 5.55 -9.84 22.11
C TYR A 372 5.03 -8.46 22.56
N ILE A 373 4.67 -7.56 21.60
CA ILE A 373 4.09 -6.26 21.91
C ILE A 373 2.75 -6.42 22.64
N LEU A 374 1.91 -7.32 22.17
CA LEU A 374 0.61 -7.58 22.79
C LEU A 374 0.79 -8.13 24.22
N LYS A 375 1.69 -9.08 24.45
CA LYS A 375 1.97 -9.64 25.77
C LYS A 375 2.52 -8.60 26.75
N LYS A 376 3.54 -7.85 26.36
CA LYS A 376 4.16 -6.79 27.20
C LYS A 376 3.19 -5.69 27.62
N ARG A 377 2.09 -5.52 26.92
CA ARG A 377 1.06 -4.51 27.23
C ARG A 377 -0.12 -5.11 27.99
N TYR A 378 -0.10 -6.41 28.17
CA TYR A 378 -1.07 -7.16 28.95
C TYR A 378 -0.67 -7.26 30.44
N GLU A 379 0.63 -7.35 30.68
CA GLU A 379 1.27 -7.22 32.00
C GLU A 379 1.40 -5.73 32.39
#